data_aa62bbe63e0ed2e73755f8cd07fa2158
#
_entry.id   aa62bbe63e0ed2e73755f8cd07fa2158
#
_cell.length_a   1.000
_cell.length_b   1.000
_cell.length_c   1.000
_cell.angle_alpha   90.00
_cell.angle_beta   90.00
_cell.angle_gamma   90.00
#
_symmetry.space_group_name_H-M   'P 1'
#
loop_
_entity.id
_entity.type
_entity.pdbx_description
1 polymer ?
#
loop_
_entity_poly.entity_id
_entity_poly.type
_entity_poly.pdbx_seq_one_letter_code
_entity_poly.pdbx_strand_id
1 'polypeptide(L)'
;NLHKVIQNGWGKPKQAQIEALNPQLNETANFIIQWLEGNNQHEFNRINKILPRIFTTGLLSKLNEVSKRIKEEENLLLISDFHAIVSAVVQESTAPFIYERAGERYQHILIDEFQDTSEMQWKNFLPLFENAIAQGKFNLVVGDGKQSIYRWRGGEVSQFTSLPHLYGNINAIEKERENALIRNYEEKVLNKNFRSREKVIEFNNLFYNWFKSFIPSDQLLAVYKEHEQFAGKSKPGGYVSY
;
A
#
# COMPACT_ATOMS: atom_id res chain seq x y z
N ASN A 1 12.23 41.54 -13.72
CA ASN A 1 12.98 42.62 -14.38
C ASN A 1 12.21 43.19 -15.56
N LEU A 2 11.09 43.85 -15.28
CA LEU A 2 10.28 44.56 -16.27
C LEU A 2 11.09 45.62 -17.05
N HIS A 3 12.12 46.20 -16.44
CA HIS A 3 12.98 47.20 -17.09
C HIS A 3 13.73 46.67 -18.34
N LYS A 4 14.06 45.37 -18.39
CA LYS A 4 14.71 44.77 -19.55
C LYS A 4 13.78 44.45 -20.73
N VAL A 5 12.49 44.24 -20.44
CA VAL A 5 11.48 43.90 -21.47
C VAL A 5 11.05 45.17 -22.20
N ILE A 6 11.08 46.35 -21.53
CA ILE A 6 10.66 47.64 -22.06
C ILE A 6 11.69 48.24 -23.02
N GLN A 7 12.98 47.90 -22.92
CA GLN A 7 14.06 48.47 -23.74
C GLN A 7 14.11 47.98 -25.20
N ASN A 8 13.41 46.93 -25.56
CA ASN A 8 13.54 46.28 -26.87
C ASN A 8 12.25 46.34 -27.70
N GLY A 9 11.73 47.54 -28.10
CA GLY A 9 10.88 47.57 -29.27
C GLY A 9 9.57 48.37 -29.20
N TRP A 10 9.35 49.24 -28.21
CA TRP A 10 8.12 50.07 -28.16
C TRP A 10 8.44 51.54 -28.38
N GLY A 11 7.74 52.21 -29.28
CA GLY A 11 7.95 53.63 -29.60
C GLY A 11 7.78 54.55 -28.40
N LYS A 12 8.52 55.67 -28.35
CA LYS A 12 8.57 56.64 -27.24
C LYS A 12 7.23 57.06 -26.60
N PRO A 13 6.10 57.24 -27.35
CA PRO A 13 4.79 57.61 -26.74
C PRO A 13 4.21 56.48 -25.88
N LYS A 14 4.46 55.20 -26.20
CA LYS A 14 3.99 54.06 -25.43
C LYS A 14 4.83 53.82 -24.20
N GLN A 15 6.10 54.17 -24.23
CA GLN A 15 7.01 54.06 -23.13
C GLN A 15 6.64 54.99 -21.99
N ALA A 16 6.28 56.24 -22.26
CA ALA A 16 5.81 57.20 -21.27
C ALA A 16 4.50 56.75 -20.59
N GLN A 17 3.59 56.13 -21.33
CA GLN A 17 2.36 55.55 -20.76
C GLN A 17 2.62 54.34 -19.85
N ILE A 18 3.59 53.52 -20.22
CA ILE A 18 3.99 52.33 -19.40
C ILE A 18 4.71 52.82 -18.14
N GLU A 19 5.57 53.83 -18.24
CA GLU A 19 6.26 54.43 -17.09
C GLU A 19 5.28 55.06 -16.11
N ALA A 20 4.20 55.71 -16.58
CA ALA A 20 3.15 56.24 -15.73
C ALA A 20 2.34 55.16 -14.99
N LEU A 21 2.21 53.94 -15.55
CA LEU A 21 1.53 52.82 -14.93
C LEU A 21 2.45 51.96 -14.04
N ASN A 22 3.75 52.23 -14.12
CA ASN A 22 4.76 51.41 -13.41
C ASN A 22 4.57 51.35 -11.89
N PRO A 23 4.18 52.45 -11.18
CA PRO A 23 3.91 52.38 -9.74
C PRO A 23 2.78 51.41 -9.41
N GLN A 24 1.66 51.48 -10.15
CA GLN A 24 0.50 50.59 -9.92
C GLN A 24 0.80 49.14 -10.26
N LEU A 25 1.54 48.91 -11.35
CA LEU A 25 1.99 47.56 -11.72
C LEU A 25 2.92 46.96 -10.70
N ASN A 26 3.87 47.74 -10.16
CA ASN A 26 4.78 47.29 -9.12
C ASN A 26 4.06 47.04 -7.79
N GLU A 27 3.09 47.87 -7.41
CA GLU A 27 2.27 47.65 -6.22
C GLU A 27 1.48 46.34 -6.33
N THR A 28 0.82 46.14 -7.47
CA THR A 28 0.05 44.90 -7.75
C THR A 28 0.97 43.66 -7.78
N ALA A 29 2.13 43.79 -8.43
CA ALA A 29 3.11 42.69 -8.47
C ALA A 29 3.64 42.34 -7.09
N ASN A 30 3.96 43.36 -6.29
CA ASN A 30 4.42 43.15 -4.91
C ASN A 30 3.33 42.53 -4.03
N PHE A 31 2.09 42.96 -4.19
CA PHE A 31 0.95 42.33 -3.51
C PHE A 31 0.81 40.85 -3.87
N ILE A 32 0.90 40.51 -5.15
CA ILE A 32 0.83 39.11 -5.62
C ILE A 32 2.01 38.30 -5.07
N ILE A 33 3.23 38.86 -5.07
CA ILE A 33 4.42 38.19 -4.55
C ILE A 33 4.26 37.93 -3.05
N GLN A 34 3.89 38.95 -2.26
CA GLN A 34 3.65 38.80 -0.81
C GLN A 34 2.53 37.79 -0.52
N TRP A 35 1.48 37.77 -1.34
CA TRP A 35 0.39 36.82 -1.23
C TRP A 35 0.87 35.39 -1.52
N LEU A 36 1.73 35.21 -2.52
CA LEU A 36 2.30 33.91 -2.90
C LEU A 36 3.38 33.42 -1.91
N GLU A 37 4.19 34.34 -1.35
CA GLU A 37 5.24 34.01 -0.37
C GLU A 37 4.70 33.77 1.04
N GLY A 38 3.48 34.20 1.33
CA GLY A 38 2.80 33.95 2.60
C GLY A 38 2.17 32.54 2.67
N ASN A 39 1.51 32.25 3.79
CA ASN A 39 0.76 31.00 4.02
C ASN A 39 -0.29 30.71 2.92
N ASN A 40 -0.65 31.70 2.14
CA ASN A 40 -1.62 31.59 1.05
C ASN A 40 -1.14 30.71 -0.11
N GLN A 41 0.18 30.55 -0.31
CA GLN A 41 0.71 29.66 -1.35
C GLN A 41 0.30 28.21 -1.09
N HIS A 42 0.33 27.78 0.17
CA HIS A 42 -0.11 26.44 0.55
C HIS A 42 -1.59 26.25 0.30
N GLU A 43 -2.42 27.22 0.64
CA GLU A 43 -3.87 27.19 0.39
C GLU A 43 -4.18 27.22 -1.11
N PHE A 44 -3.53 28.06 -1.88
CA PHE A 44 -3.66 28.11 -3.33
C PHE A 44 -3.29 26.78 -4.00
N ASN A 45 -2.17 26.20 -3.62
CA ASN A 45 -1.73 24.89 -4.11
C ASN A 45 -2.68 23.77 -3.69
N ARG A 46 -3.25 23.85 -2.49
CA ARG A 46 -4.26 22.91 -1.99
C ARG A 46 -5.55 23.01 -2.80
N ILE A 47 -6.06 24.23 -3.03
CA ILE A 47 -7.26 24.46 -3.82
C ILE A 47 -7.06 23.97 -5.26
N ASN A 48 -5.95 24.29 -5.90
CA ASN A 48 -5.65 23.85 -7.26
C ASN A 48 -5.54 22.33 -7.40
N LYS A 49 -5.17 21.61 -6.34
CA LYS A 49 -5.16 20.15 -6.31
C LYS A 49 -6.54 19.54 -6.07
N ILE A 50 -7.39 20.23 -5.31
CA ILE A 50 -8.72 19.75 -4.93
C ILE A 50 -9.76 20.07 -6.00
N LEU A 51 -9.75 21.29 -6.54
CA LEU A 51 -10.76 21.79 -7.46
C LEU A 51 -11.05 20.88 -8.66
N PRO A 52 -10.03 20.33 -9.36
CA PRO A 52 -10.26 19.41 -10.48
C PRO A 52 -10.90 18.07 -10.05
N ARG A 53 -10.82 17.75 -8.75
CA ARG A 53 -11.31 16.48 -8.20
C ARG A 53 -12.62 16.58 -7.45
N ILE A 54 -13.13 17.79 -7.24
CA ILE A 54 -14.32 18.02 -6.41
C ILE A 54 -15.56 17.31 -6.96
N PHE A 55 -15.75 17.31 -8.27
CA PHE A 55 -16.86 16.62 -8.92
C PHE A 55 -16.71 15.11 -8.81
N THR A 56 -15.51 14.57 -9.00
CA THR A 56 -15.22 13.15 -8.85
C THR A 56 -15.44 12.70 -7.41
N THR A 57 -15.00 13.48 -6.44
CA THR A 57 -15.22 13.19 -5.01
C THR A 57 -16.69 13.25 -4.65
N GLY A 58 -17.41 14.24 -5.15
CA GLY A 58 -18.86 14.37 -4.98
C GLY A 58 -19.63 13.20 -5.59
N LEU A 59 -19.23 12.76 -6.79
CA LEU A 59 -19.80 11.59 -7.44
C LEU A 59 -19.55 10.31 -6.63
N LEU A 60 -18.33 10.09 -6.15
CA LEU A 60 -17.99 8.94 -5.32
C LEU A 60 -18.79 8.94 -4.00
N SER A 61 -18.95 10.11 -3.37
CA SER A 61 -19.77 10.23 -2.17
C SER A 61 -21.22 9.85 -2.45
N LYS A 62 -21.78 10.33 -3.56
CA LYS A 62 -23.16 9.99 -3.97
C LYS A 62 -23.33 8.51 -4.32
N LEU A 63 -22.36 7.93 -5.02
CA LEU A 63 -22.35 6.48 -5.30
C LEU A 63 -22.33 5.66 -4.02
N ASN A 64 -21.52 6.07 -3.03
CA ASN A 64 -21.46 5.38 -1.74
C ASN A 64 -22.78 5.47 -0.99
N GLU A 65 -23.43 6.64 -0.96
CA GLU A 65 -24.75 6.85 -0.36
C GLU A 65 -25.80 5.94 -1.03
N VAL A 66 -25.86 5.94 -2.37
CA VAL A 66 -26.81 5.12 -3.13
C VAL A 66 -26.52 3.63 -2.92
N SER A 67 -25.27 3.22 -2.95
CA SER A 67 -24.86 1.83 -2.68
C SER A 67 -25.29 1.38 -1.28
N LYS A 68 -25.10 2.23 -0.26
CA LYS A 68 -25.54 1.93 1.11
C LYS A 68 -27.05 1.76 1.18
N ARG A 69 -27.82 2.66 0.57
CA ARG A 69 -29.27 2.57 0.51
C ARG A 69 -29.77 1.27 -0.16
N ILE A 70 -29.21 0.92 -1.33
CA ILE A 70 -29.57 -0.32 -2.03
C ILE A 70 -29.26 -1.54 -1.16
N LYS A 71 -28.10 -1.57 -0.48
CA LYS A 71 -27.76 -2.67 0.42
C LYS A 71 -28.77 -2.80 1.57
N GLU A 72 -29.22 -1.70 2.13
CA GLU A 72 -30.24 -1.68 3.20
C GLU A 72 -31.62 -2.12 2.67
N GLU A 73 -32.06 -1.58 1.52
CA GLU A 73 -33.38 -1.90 0.91
C GLU A 73 -33.49 -3.38 0.48
N GLU A 74 -32.41 -3.91 -0.12
CA GLU A 74 -32.38 -5.27 -0.66
C GLU A 74 -31.83 -6.30 0.35
N ASN A 75 -31.49 -5.90 1.58
CA ASN A 75 -30.80 -6.74 2.57
C ASN A 75 -29.54 -7.44 2.03
N LEU A 76 -28.76 -6.70 1.21
CA LEU A 76 -27.56 -7.23 0.60
C LEU A 76 -26.33 -6.95 1.46
N LEU A 77 -25.47 -7.96 1.61
CA LEU A 77 -24.17 -7.85 2.23
C LEU A 77 -23.11 -8.23 1.20
N LEU A 78 -22.25 -7.29 0.83
CA LEU A 78 -21.13 -7.56 -0.07
C LEU A 78 -20.00 -8.26 0.68
N ILE A 79 -19.27 -9.14 0.00
CA ILE A 79 -18.10 -9.83 0.56
C ILE A 79 -17.06 -8.82 1.08
N SER A 80 -16.90 -7.69 0.41
CA SER A 80 -16.02 -6.59 0.86
C SER A 80 -16.43 -5.99 2.20
N ASP A 81 -17.71 -6.03 2.56
CA ASP A 81 -18.21 -5.44 3.81
C ASP A 81 -17.91 -6.36 5.01
N PHE A 82 -17.74 -7.67 4.79
CA PHE A 82 -17.44 -8.63 5.86
C PHE A 82 -16.20 -8.28 6.65
N HIS A 83 -15.13 -7.86 5.98
CA HIS A 83 -13.88 -7.53 6.65
C HIS A 83 -14.04 -6.33 7.58
N ALA A 84 -14.81 -5.32 7.17
CA ALA A 84 -15.09 -4.14 7.99
C ALA A 84 -15.99 -4.49 9.19
N ILE A 85 -17.01 -5.32 8.98
CA ILE A 85 -17.92 -5.77 10.04
C ILE A 85 -17.16 -6.60 11.08
N VAL A 86 -16.38 -7.57 10.64
CA VAL A 86 -15.53 -8.38 11.53
C VAL A 86 -14.56 -7.50 12.29
N SER A 87 -13.88 -6.57 11.62
CA SER A 87 -12.94 -5.66 12.26
C SER A 87 -13.59 -4.78 13.32
N ALA A 88 -14.81 -4.28 13.09
CA ALA A 88 -15.54 -3.50 14.10
C ALA A 88 -15.83 -4.33 15.35
N VAL A 89 -16.30 -5.58 15.17
CA VAL A 89 -16.57 -6.50 16.29
C VAL A 89 -15.29 -6.85 17.06
N VAL A 90 -14.17 -7.01 16.35
CA VAL A 90 -12.87 -7.39 16.92
C VAL A 90 -12.25 -6.26 17.75
N GLN A 91 -12.42 -5.02 17.30
CA GLN A 91 -11.82 -3.85 17.97
C GLN A 91 -12.51 -3.48 19.27
N GLU A 92 -13.79 -3.82 19.42
CA GLU A 92 -14.58 -3.48 20.62
C GLU A 92 -14.32 -4.41 21.80
N SER A 93 -13.68 -5.56 21.60
CA SER A 93 -13.49 -6.57 22.67
C SER A 93 -12.13 -7.25 22.54
N THR A 94 -11.49 -7.50 23.69
CA THR A 94 -10.21 -8.24 23.76
C THR A 94 -10.34 -9.72 23.35
N ALA A 95 -11.51 -10.31 23.53
CA ALA A 95 -11.81 -11.68 23.14
C ALA A 95 -13.27 -11.79 22.64
N PRO A 96 -13.57 -11.34 21.41
CA PRO A 96 -14.92 -11.45 20.88
C PRO A 96 -15.39 -12.91 20.83
N PHE A 97 -16.61 -13.16 21.25
CA PHE A 97 -17.26 -14.48 21.26
C PHE A 97 -17.11 -15.24 19.93
N ILE A 98 -17.05 -14.52 18.79
CA ILE A 98 -16.85 -15.14 17.49
C ILE A 98 -15.50 -15.86 17.39
N TYR A 99 -14.45 -15.33 18.04
CA TYR A 99 -13.11 -15.97 18.03
C TYR A 99 -13.02 -17.13 19.01
N GLU A 100 -13.73 -17.08 20.12
CA GLU A 100 -13.82 -18.21 21.03
C GLU A 100 -14.42 -19.40 20.30
N ARG A 101 -15.59 -19.26 19.70
CA ARG A 101 -16.22 -20.33 18.92
C ARG A 101 -15.41 -20.79 17.71
N ALA A 102 -14.75 -19.88 17.01
CA ALA A 102 -13.89 -20.23 15.87
C ALA A 102 -12.63 -20.95 16.33
N GLY A 103 -12.01 -20.51 17.44
CA GLY A 103 -10.80 -21.09 18.01
C GLY A 103 -11.02 -22.49 18.59
N GLU A 104 -12.21 -22.77 19.12
CA GLU A 104 -12.58 -24.15 19.54
C GLU A 104 -12.68 -25.10 18.33
N ARG A 105 -13.14 -24.59 17.19
CA ARG A 105 -13.36 -25.40 15.98
C ARG A 105 -12.11 -25.54 15.12
N TYR A 106 -11.33 -24.48 14.96
CA TYR A 106 -10.16 -24.40 14.08
C TYR A 106 -8.89 -24.28 14.91
N GLN A 107 -8.17 -25.38 15.05
CA GLN A 107 -6.96 -25.47 15.87
C GLN A 107 -5.68 -25.22 15.09
N HIS A 108 -5.69 -25.43 13.79
CA HIS A 108 -4.56 -25.21 12.88
C HIS A 108 -4.97 -24.27 11.78
N ILE A 109 -4.22 -23.19 11.59
CA ILE A 109 -4.52 -22.15 10.61
C ILE A 109 -3.40 -22.14 9.58
N LEU A 110 -3.76 -22.38 8.35
CA LEU A 110 -2.84 -22.38 7.22
C LEU A 110 -3.32 -21.36 6.21
N ILE A 111 -2.48 -20.36 5.92
CA ILE A 111 -2.76 -19.30 4.95
C ILE A 111 -1.76 -19.44 3.81
N ASP A 112 -2.28 -19.59 2.60
CA ASP A 112 -1.51 -19.55 1.36
C ASP A 112 -1.67 -18.19 0.68
N GLU A 113 -0.74 -17.84 -0.21
CA GLU A 113 -0.71 -16.57 -0.95
C GLU A 113 -0.79 -15.34 -0.04
N PHE A 114 -0.10 -15.40 1.11
CA PHE A 114 -0.20 -14.38 2.15
C PHE A 114 0.20 -12.98 1.69
N GLN A 115 1.07 -12.84 0.67
CA GLN A 115 1.46 -11.56 0.10
C GLN A 115 0.29 -10.74 -0.47
N ASP A 116 -0.84 -11.39 -0.75
CA ASP A 116 -2.05 -10.76 -1.26
C ASP A 116 -3.09 -10.46 -0.16
N THR A 117 -2.76 -10.75 1.08
CA THR A 117 -3.61 -10.49 2.26
C THR A 117 -3.57 -9.00 2.60
N SER A 118 -4.73 -8.39 2.89
CA SER A 118 -4.80 -7.01 3.35
C SER A 118 -4.46 -6.89 4.84
N GLU A 119 -4.00 -5.70 5.27
CA GLU A 119 -3.70 -5.41 6.68
C GLU A 119 -4.91 -5.74 7.59
N MET A 120 -6.12 -5.36 7.16
CA MET A 120 -7.35 -5.65 7.89
C MET A 120 -7.62 -7.16 8.01
N GLN A 121 -7.43 -7.92 6.92
CA GLN A 121 -7.60 -9.37 6.95
C GLN A 121 -6.63 -10.02 7.94
N TRP A 122 -5.35 -9.64 7.88
CA TRP A 122 -4.35 -10.19 8.79
C TRP A 122 -4.68 -9.87 10.25
N LYS A 123 -5.00 -8.62 10.55
CA LYS A 123 -5.40 -8.22 11.91
C LYS A 123 -6.61 -8.99 12.42
N ASN A 124 -7.56 -9.33 11.55
CA ASN A 124 -8.69 -10.17 11.90
C ASN A 124 -8.30 -11.63 12.18
N PHE A 125 -7.22 -12.15 11.60
CA PHE A 125 -6.73 -13.51 11.89
C PHE A 125 -5.85 -13.59 13.13
N LEU A 126 -5.21 -12.50 13.56
CA LEU A 126 -4.27 -12.48 14.68
C LEU A 126 -4.81 -13.10 15.97
N PRO A 127 -6.06 -12.83 16.42
CA PRO A 127 -6.61 -13.46 17.63
C PRO A 127 -6.67 -14.99 17.54
N LEU A 128 -6.96 -15.53 16.35
CA LEU A 128 -7.01 -16.99 16.13
C LEU A 128 -5.60 -17.58 16.14
N PHE A 129 -4.62 -16.90 15.55
CA PHE A 129 -3.22 -17.32 15.59
C PHE A 129 -2.69 -17.32 17.02
N GLU A 130 -2.94 -16.24 17.78
CA GLU A 130 -2.56 -16.13 19.19
C GLU A 130 -3.12 -17.29 20.01
N ASN A 131 -4.44 -17.55 19.89
CA ASN A 131 -5.11 -18.65 20.59
C ASN A 131 -4.52 -20.02 20.21
N ALA A 132 -4.31 -20.25 18.91
CA ALA A 132 -3.71 -21.50 18.44
C ALA A 132 -2.26 -21.68 18.96
N ILE A 133 -1.46 -20.63 18.95
CA ILE A 133 -0.09 -20.62 19.50
C ILE A 133 -0.12 -20.92 21.01
N ALA A 134 -1.00 -20.26 21.75
CA ALA A 134 -1.15 -20.47 23.20
C ALA A 134 -1.50 -21.92 23.58
N GLN A 135 -2.21 -22.61 22.66
CA GLN A 135 -2.54 -24.03 22.79
C GLN A 135 -1.46 -24.98 22.23
N GLY A 136 -0.31 -24.47 21.80
CA GLY A 136 0.77 -25.26 21.20
C GLY A 136 0.39 -25.86 19.83
N LYS A 137 -0.55 -25.26 19.10
CA LYS A 137 -1.00 -25.74 17.80
C LYS A 137 -0.12 -25.19 16.67
N PHE A 138 0.05 -25.99 15.63
CA PHE A 138 0.80 -25.60 14.44
C PHE A 138 -0.01 -24.66 13.55
N ASN A 139 0.62 -23.54 13.15
CA ASN A 139 0.08 -22.62 12.14
C ASN A 139 1.13 -22.44 11.03
N LEU A 140 0.66 -22.10 9.83
CA LEU A 140 1.52 -21.92 8.68
C LEU A 140 1.04 -20.74 7.84
N VAL A 141 1.99 -19.90 7.45
CA VAL A 141 1.78 -18.83 6.47
C VAL A 141 2.74 -19.09 5.31
N VAL A 142 2.22 -19.17 4.10
CA VAL A 142 3.01 -19.38 2.89
C VAL A 142 2.76 -18.22 1.92
N GLY A 143 3.82 -17.76 1.26
CA GLY A 143 3.71 -16.69 0.29
C GLY A 143 5.00 -16.46 -0.50
N ASP A 144 4.89 -15.62 -1.50
CA ASP A 144 6.03 -15.13 -2.27
C ASP A 144 5.81 -13.65 -2.59
N GLY A 145 6.56 -12.78 -1.93
CA GLY A 145 6.43 -11.32 -2.12
C GLY A 145 6.57 -10.88 -3.58
N LYS A 146 7.32 -11.62 -4.41
CA LYS A 146 7.47 -11.33 -5.85
C LYS A 146 6.19 -11.56 -6.65
N GLN A 147 5.24 -12.33 -6.11
CA GLN A 147 3.95 -12.62 -6.74
C GLN A 147 2.82 -11.70 -6.27
N SER A 148 3.12 -10.70 -5.43
CA SER A 148 2.13 -9.72 -4.98
C SER A 148 1.62 -8.86 -6.13
N ILE A 149 0.38 -9.06 -6.55
CA ILE A 149 -0.28 -8.35 -7.67
C ILE A 149 -1.61 -7.71 -7.29
N TYR A 150 -2.08 -7.90 -6.05
CA TYR A 150 -3.39 -7.45 -5.59
C TYR A 150 -3.37 -6.22 -4.68
N ARG A 151 -2.35 -5.35 -4.82
CA ARG A 151 -2.27 -4.10 -4.08
C ARG A 151 -3.51 -3.21 -4.27
N TRP A 152 -4.09 -3.21 -5.46
CA TRP A 152 -5.32 -2.48 -5.77
C TRP A 152 -6.57 -3.03 -5.05
N ARG A 153 -6.51 -4.23 -4.49
CA ARG A 153 -7.52 -4.85 -3.60
C ARG A 153 -7.17 -4.71 -2.12
N GLY A 154 -6.12 -3.97 -1.79
CA GLY A 154 -5.65 -3.80 -0.42
C GLY A 154 -4.65 -4.83 0.05
N GLY A 155 -4.16 -5.72 -0.83
CA GLY A 155 -3.03 -6.59 -0.53
C GLY A 155 -1.80 -5.75 -0.18
N GLU A 156 -1.07 -6.12 0.88
CA GLU A 156 0.10 -5.39 1.36
C GLU A 156 1.26 -6.35 1.59
N VAL A 157 2.18 -6.34 0.63
CA VAL A 157 3.36 -7.23 0.65
C VAL A 157 4.27 -7.01 1.86
N SER A 158 4.27 -5.79 2.39
CA SER A 158 5.10 -5.46 3.56
C SER A 158 4.70 -6.25 4.80
N GLN A 159 3.44 -6.69 4.91
CA GLN A 159 3.02 -7.58 5.99
C GLN A 159 3.74 -8.93 5.94
N PHE A 160 3.93 -9.48 4.74
CA PHE A 160 4.64 -10.74 4.55
C PHE A 160 6.14 -10.59 4.84
N THR A 161 6.76 -9.55 4.27
CA THR A 161 8.20 -9.31 4.44
C THR A 161 8.60 -8.83 5.83
N SER A 162 7.65 -8.34 6.63
CA SER A 162 7.90 -7.89 8.01
C SER A 162 7.71 -8.99 9.05
N LEU A 163 7.10 -10.13 8.69
CA LEU A 163 6.89 -11.21 9.64
C LEU A 163 8.18 -11.58 10.40
N PRO A 164 8.09 -11.80 11.69
CA PRO A 164 6.91 -11.87 12.57
C PRO A 164 6.39 -10.53 13.08
N HIS A 165 6.96 -9.39 12.65
CA HIS A 165 6.50 -8.08 13.02
C HIS A 165 5.23 -7.69 12.26
N LEU A 166 4.35 -6.97 12.93
CA LEU A 166 3.14 -6.46 12.30
C LEU A 166 3.44 -5.17 11.53
N TYR A 167 2.89 -5.07 10.33
CA TYR A 167 3.01 -3.87 9.51
C TYR A 167 1.92 -2.85 9.87
N GLY A 168 2.26 -1.56 9.74
CA GLY A 168 1.32 -0.44 9.96
C GLY A 168 1.24 0.04 11.41
N ASN A 169 0.17 0.76 11.72
CA ASN A 169 -0.07 1.24 13.07
C ASN A 169 -0.67 0.12 13.92
N ILE A 170 0.01 -0.23 15.01
CA ILE A 170 -0.42 -1.27 15.93
C ILE A 170 -0.77 -0.67 17.29
N ASN A 171 -1.84 -1.16 17.91
CA ASN A 171 -2.25 -0.81 19.26
C ASN A 171 -1.57 -1.72 20.31
N ALA A 172 -1.85 -1.47 21.60
CA ALA A 172 -1.23 -2.23 22.69
C ALA A 172 -1.58 -3.74 22.63
N ILE A 173 -2.81 -4.09 22.28
CA ILE A 173 -3.27 -5.48 22.16
C ILE A 173 -2.57 -6.16 20.97
N GLU A 174 -2.48 -5.48 19.83
CA GLU A 174 -1.77 -6.00 18.66
C GLU A 174 -0.28 -6.20 18.95
N LYS A 175 0.30 -5.35 19.80
CA LYS A 175 1.70 -5.51 20.25
C LYS A 175 1.93 -6.76 21.11
N GLU A 176 0.99 -7.12 21.94
CA GLU A 176 1.04 -8.38 22.69
C GLU A 176 0.96 -9.59 21.77
N ARG A 177 0.09 -9.55 20.77
CA ARG A 177 -0.03 -10.57 19.73
C ARG A 177 1.24 -10.70 18.90
N GLU A 178 1.83 -9.58 18.50
CA GLU A 178 3.13 -9.54 17.83
C GLU A 178 4.21 -10.26 18.66
N ASN A 179 4.28 -9.98 19.95
CA ASN A 179 5.22 -10.63 20.85
C ASN A 179 5.00 -12.17 20.91
N ALA A 180 3.76 -12.63 20.85
CA ALA A 180 3.45 -14.05 20.77
C ALA A 180 3.92 -14.67 19.45
N LEU A 181 3.75 -13.97 18.33
CA LEU A 181 4.28 -14.39 17.03
C LEU A 181 5.81 -14.48 17.07
N ILE A 182 6.51 -13.44 17.53
CA ILE A 182 7.98 -13.39 17.59
C ILE A 182 8.56 -14.57 18.35
N ARG A 183 7.96 -14.95 19.49
CA ARG A 183 8.43 -16.06 20.31
C ARG A 183 8.25 -17.44 19.67
N ASN A 184 7.35 -17.57 18.70
CA ASN A 184 6.98 -18.87 18.10
C ASN A 184 7.21 -18.90 16.58
N TYR A 185 7.93 -17.92 16.04
CA TYR A 185 8.18 -17.80 14.61
C TYR A 185 9.35 -18.65 14.17
N GLU A 186 9.16 -19.40 13.09
CA GLU A 186 10.22 -20.12 12.39
C GLU A 186 10.07 -19.85 10.89
N GLU A 187 11.08 -19.27 10.28
CA GLU A 187 11.11 -19.01 8.84
C GLU A 187 11.73 -20.18 8.08
N LYS A 188 11.08 -20.58 6.99
CA LYS A 188 11.61 -21.60 6.06
C LYS A 188 11.51 -21.12 4.63
N VAL A 189 12.64 -21.11 3.95
CA VAL A 189 12.72 -20.73 2.55
C VAL A 189 12.54 -21.96 1.66
N LEU A 190 11.60 -21.88 0.71
CA LEU A 190 11.36 -22.91 -0.29
C LEU A 190 12.18 -22.60 -1.55
N ASN A 191 13.46 -22.97 -1.54
CA ASN A 191 14.39 -22.67 -2.63
C ASN A 191 14.43 -23.75 -3.74
N LYS A 192 13.66 -24.81 -3.62
CA LYS A 192 13.62 -25.90 -4.63
C LYS A 192 12.43 -25.72 -5.57
N ASN A 193 12.71 -25.55 -6.85
CA ASN A 193 11.71 -25.43 -7.90
C ASN A 193 11.49 -26.78 -8.61
N PHE A 194 10.29 -27.33 -8.44
CA PHE A 194 9.86 -28.59 -9.07
C PHE A 194 9.06 -28.38 -10.34
N ARG A 195 8.65 -27.14 -10.62
CA ARG A 195 7.78 -26.77 -11.74
C ARG A 195 8.55 -26.56 -13.02
N SER A 196 9.60 -25.74 -12.96
CA SER A 196 10.30 -25.24 -14.15
C SER A 196 11.48 -26.16 -14.55
N ARG A 197 11.92 -26.04 -15.79
CA ARG A 197 13.15 -26.66 -16.29
C ARG A 197 14.37 -25.80 -15.93
N GLU A 198 15.53 -26.41 -15.92
CA GLU A 198 16.79 -25.80 -15.45
C GLU A 198 17.11 -24.47 -16.12
N LYS A 199 16.99 -24.38 -17.46
CA LYS A 199 17.28 -23.13 -18.20
C LYS A 199 16.35 -21.96 -17.80
N VAL A 200 15.10 -22.24 -17.43
CA VAL A 200 14.17 -21.21 -16.96
C VAL A 200 14.56 -20.76 -15.54
N ILE A 201 14.97 -21.67 -14.68
CA ILE A 201 15.43 -21.35 -13.32
C ILE A 201 16.72 -20.52 -13.38
N GLU A 202 17.70 -20.93 -14.18
CA GLU A 202 18.94 -20.19 -14.40
C GLU A 202 18.66 -18.75 -14.88
N PHE A 203 17.79 -18.61 -15.88
CA PHE A 203 17.40 -17.28 -16.39
C PHE A 203 16.74 -16.43 -15.32
N ASN A 204 15.78 -16.97 -14.56
CA ASN A 204 15.10 -16.22 -13.53
C ASN A 204 16.08 -15.77 -12.42
N ASN A 205 17.00 -16.62 -12.00
CA ASN A 205 18.02 -16.27 -11.03
C ASN A 205 18.92 -15.13 -11.52
N LEU A 206 19.37 -15.19 -12.78
CA LEU A 206 20.16 -14.13 -13.40
C LEU A 206 19.38 -12.84 -13.54
N PHE A 207 18.12 -12.93 -13.99
CA PHE A 207 17.24 -11.78 -14.15
C PHE A 207 17.00 -11.07 -12.80
N TYR A 208 16.62 -11.78 -11.76
CA TYR A 208 16.36 -11.17 -10.46
C TYR A 208 17.64 -10.64 -9.79
N ASN A 209 18.79 -11.27 -10.02
CA ASN A 209 20.08 -10.74 -9.56
C ASN A 209 20.39 -9.40 -10.21
N TRP A 210 20.18 -9.29 -11.51
CA TRP A 210 20.35 -8.05 -12.25
C TRP A 210 19.30 -7.00 -11.82
N PHE A 211 18.03 -7.39 -11.72
CA PHE A 211 16.93 -6.49 -11.42
C PHE A 211 17.07 -5.83 -10.05
N LYS A 212 17.60 -6.54 -9.04
CA LYS A 212 17.83 -5.99 -7.69
C LYS A 212 18.67 -4.70 -7.69
N SER A 213 19.60 -4.55 -8.64
CA SER A 213 20.46 -3.35 -8.73
C SER A 213 19.69 -2.08 -9.10
N PHE A 214 18.47 -2.20 -9.60
CA PHE A 214 17.61 -1.07 -10.00
C PHE A 214 16.54 -0.73 -8.95
N ILE A 215 16.44 -1.50 -7.89
CA ILE A 215 15.42 -1.27 -6.84
C ILE A 215 15.94 -0.22 -5.84
N PRO A 216 15.29 0.97 -5.77
CA PRO A 216 15.79 2.08 -4.96
C PRO A 216 15.41 1.99 -3.46
N SER A 217 14.61 1.01 -3.06
CA SER A 217 14.03 0.90 -1.73
C SER A 217 14.44 -0.39 -1.04
N ASP A 218 15.01 -0.29 0.16
CA ASP A 218 15.37 -1.45 0.98
C ASP A 218 14.16 -2.33 1.31
N GLN A 219 12.98 -1.73 1.47
CA GLN A 219 11.73 -2.43 1.72
C GLN A 219 11.32 -3.32 0.54
N LEU A 220 11.51 -2.82 -0.69
CA LEU A 220 11.29 -3.61 -1.90
C LEU A 220 12.40 -4.64 -2.12
N LEU A 221 13.64 -4.33 -1.75
CA LEU A 221 14.76 -5.28 -1.81
C LEU A 221 14.53 -6.49 -0.93
N ALA A 222 13.84 -6.33 0.21
CA ALA A 222 13.50 -7.44 1.10
C ALA A 222 12.67 -8.53 0.38
N VAL A 223 11.80 -8.15 -0.57
CA VAL A 223 11.01 -9.09 -1.39
C VAL A 223 11.90 -10.01 -2.24
N TYR A 224 13.09 -9.54 -2.62
CA TYR A 224 14.02 -10.25 -3.50
C TYR A 224 15.24 -10.81 -2.78
N LYS A 225 15.25 -10.75 -1.45
CA LYS A 225 16.42 -11.19 -0.65
C LYS A 225 16.79 -12.65 -0.93
N GLU A 226 15.80 -13.52 -0.97
CA GLU A 226 15.97 -14.97 -1.15
C GLU A 226 15.27 -15.46 -2.42
N HIS A 227 15.59 -14.84 -3.55
CA HIS A 227 14.97 -15.17 -4.84
C HIS A 227 15.60 -16.40 -5.52
N GLU A 228 16.79 -16.79 -5.10
CA GLU A 228 17.56 -17.85 -5.76
C GLU A 228 16.90 -19.21 -5.60
N GLN A 229 16.66 -19.89 -6.71
CA GLN A 229 16.02 -21.19 -6.75
C GLN A 229 16.93 -22.24 -7.38
N PHE A 230 16.78 -23.47 -6.90
CA PHE A 230 17.50 -24.65 -7.40
C PHE A 230 16.52 -25.67 -7.97
N ALA A 231 16.91 -26.40 -9.01
CA ALA A 231 16.08 -27.47 -9.53
C ALA A 231 15.83 -28.55 -8.46
N GLY A 232 14.58 -28.78 -8.13
CA GLY A 232 14.19 -29.80 -7.14
C GLY A 232 14.35 -31.23 -7.63
N LYS A 233 14.20 -31.44 -8.94
CA LYS A 233 14.57 -32.64 -9.70
C LYS A 233 15.24 -32.18 -10.98
N SER A 234 16.28 -32.86 -11.43
CA SER A 234 16.90 -32.52 -12.71
C SER A 234 15.89 -32.65 -13.83
N LYS A 235 15.59 -31.53 -14.45
CA LYS A 235 14.76 -31.41 -15.64
C LYS A 235 15.54 -30.59 -16.67
N PRO A 236 16.49 -31.21 -17.38
CA PRO A 236 17.34 -30.50 -18.32
C PRO A 236 16.54 -29.86 -19.43
N GLY A 237 17.06 -28.80 -20.02
CA GLY A 237 16.43 -28.03 -21.09
C GLY A 237 15.56 -26.90 -20.57
N GLY A 238 14.59 -26.49 -21.37
CA GLY A 238 13.83 -25.26 -21.22
C GLY A 238 14.28 -24.23 -22.28
N TYR A 239 13.40 -23.28 -22.57
CA TYR A 239 13.68 -22.24 -23.56
C TYR A 239 13.21 -20.89 -23.00
N VAL A 240 14.07 -19.89 -23.15
CA VAL A 240 13.76 -18.49 -22.84
C VAL A 240 14.12 -17.68 -24.07
N SER A 241 13.20 -16.83 -24.54
CA SER A 241 13.39 -15.88 -25.62
C SER A 241 13.15 -14.47 -25.11
N TYR A 242 13.95 -13.52 -25.54
CA TYR A 242 13.85 -12.08 -25.22
C TYR A 242 14.10 -11.26 -26.48
#